data_9fc2fb4aa5c27f005369fe3964c04a42
#
_entry.id   9fc2fb4aa5c27f005369fe3964c04a42
#
_cell.length_a   1.000
_cell.length_b   1.000
_cell.length_c   1.000
_cell.angle_alpha   90.00
_cell.angle_beta   90.00
_cell.angle_gamma   90.00
#
_symmetry.space_group_name_H-M   'P 1'
#
loop_
_entity.id
_entity.type
_entity.pdbx_description
1 polymer ?
#
loop_
_entity_poly.entity_id
_entity_poly.type
_entity_poly.pdbx_seq_one_letter_code
_entity_poly.pdbx_strand_id
1 'polypeptide(L)'
;TGLPAAVAKLTAENSALGRFANVRRIKTSALLFFSATGLAFTLLMLAAAYPFCTLTGGVKTVPSLLAIAPSIFFGCVTSVYRGYYEGLRNMIPTALSQIAEGLAKLAAGLALCLWVLKNPEKALELCAALKLSSDSVLSAASAAAVLGITVSTAAGTMFLVLRDKLGGDGITQEQISSTSGAGCTDGGGSIIAALLKTALP
;
A
#
# COMPACT_ATOMS: atom_id res chain seq x y z
N THR A 1 -4.64 -6.56 -10.38
CA THR A 1 -3.35 -6.82 -11.05
C THR A 1 -2.94 -5.73 -12.05
N GLY A 2 -3.86 -4.84 -12.47
CA GLY A 2 -3.58 -3.82 -13.51
C GLY A 2 -2.60 -2.71 -13.10
N LEU A 3 -2.71 -2.20 -11.87
CA LEU A 3 -1.95 -1.03 -11.41
C LEU A 3 -0.43 -1.25 -11.35
N PRO A 4 0.10 -2.26 -10.65
CA PRO A 4 1.55 -2.52 -10.63
C PRO A 4 2.09 -2.83 -12.03
N ALA A 5 1.32 -3.58 -12.84
CA ALA A 5 1.70 -3.95 -14.19
C ALA A 5 1.82 -2.72 -15.13
N ALA A 6 0.92 -1.74 -15.01
CA ALA A 6 1.00 -0.50 -15.77
C ALA A 6 2.25 0.31 -15.42
N VAL A 7 2.56 0.45 -14.13
CA VAL A 7 3.79 1.11 -13.67
C VAL A 7 5.03 0.35 -14.15
N ALA A 8 5.04 -0.97 -14.03
CA ALA A 8 6.14 -1.81 -14.46
C ALA A 8 6.39 -1.69 -15.99
N LYS A 9 5.32 -1.72 -16.81
CA LYS A 9 5.42 -1.57 -18.25
C LYS A 9 6.02 -0.22 -18.65
N LEU A 10 5.47 0.89 -18.15
CA LEU A 10 5.96 2.23 -18.47
C LEU A 10 7.39 2.46 -17.99
N THR A 11 7.72 1.92 -16.80
CA THR A 11 9.09 1.97 -16.27
C THR A 11 10.05 1.18 -17.13
N ALA A 12 9.68 -0.05 -17.56
CA ALA A 12 10.50 -0.89 -18.42
C ALA A 12 10.71 -0.28 -19.80
N GLU A 13 9.67 0.28 -20.42
CA GLU A 13 9.76 0.97 -21.73
C GLU A 13 10.74 2.15 -21.66
N ASN A 14 10.60 3.03 -20.66
CA ASN A 14 11.47 4.20 -20.52
C ASN A 14 12.90 3.82 -20.10
N SER A 15 13.06 2.77 -19.31
CA SER A 15 14.36 2.22 -18.93
C SER A 15 15.09 1.62 -20.15
N ALA A 16 14.37 0.88 -21.01
CA ALA A 16 14.93 0.31 -22.24
C ALA A 16 15.36 1.39 -23.26
N LEU A 17 14.67 2.54 -23.27
CA LEU A 17 15.01 3.70 -24.09
C LEU A 17 16.11 4.58 -23.46
N GLY A 18 16.67 4.20 -22.31
CA GLY A 18 17.68 4.98 -21.60
C GLY A 18 17.17 6.28 -20.98
N ARG A 19 15.84 6.52 -20.94
CA ARG A 19 15.22 7.75 -20.45
C ARG A 19 15.03 7.75 -18.92
N PHE A 20 16.14 7.69 -18.16
CA PHE A 20 16.10 7.55 -16.69
C PHE A 20 15.43 8.72 -15.96
N ALA A 21 15.51 9.93 -16.52
CA ALA A 21 14.79 11.10 -15.96
C ALA A 21 13.26 10.89 -15.99
N ASN A 22 12.72 10.27 -17.05
CA ASN A 22 11.31 9.94 -17.15
C ASN A 22 10.91 8.82 -16.20
N VAL A 23 11.76 7.82 -16.00
CA VAL A 23 11.54 6.72 -15.03
C VAL A 23 11.30 7.28 -13.63
N ARG A 24 12.11 8.26 -13.19
CA ARG A 24 11.94 8.91 -11.89
C ARG A 24 10.66 9.75 -11.82
N ARG A 25 10.30 10.44 -12.90
CA ARG A 25 9.03 11.19 -12.99
C ARG A 25 7.82 10.26 -12.94
N ILE A 26 7.84 9.13 -13.65
CA ILE A 26 6.78 8.11 -13.61
C ILE A 26 6.58 7.62 -12.18
N LYS A 27 7.65 7.28 -11.45
CA LYS A 27 7.59 6.89 -10.04
C LYS A 27 6.89 7.95 -9.19
N THR A 28 7.33 9.21 -9.26
CA THR A 28 6.77 10.30 -8.44
C THR A 28 5.32 10.58 -8.78
N SER A 29 4.97 10.65 -10.08
CA SER A 29 3.60 10.88 -10.52
C SER A 29 2.67 9.72 -10.14
N ALA A 30 3.15 8.48 -10.28
CA ALA A 30 2.41 7.29 -9.86
C ALA A 30 2.20 7.28 -8.35
N LEU A 31 3.24 7.57 -7.55
CA LEU A 31 3.12 7.65 -6.09
C LEU A 31 2.10 8.70 -5.67
N LEU A 32 2.15 9.90 -6.25
CA LEU A 32 1.21 10.97 -5.92
C LEU A 32 -0.23 10.58 -6.27
N PHE A 33 -0.45 10.05 -7.47
CA PHE A 33 -1.77 9.67 -7.94
C PHE A 33 -2.36 8.51 -7.13
N PHE A 34 -1.57 7.44 -6.92
CA PHE A 34 -2.06 6.26 -6.20
C PHE A 34 -2.14 6.46 -4.69
N SER A 35 -1.31 7.33 -4.10
CA SER A 35 -1.48 7.71 -2.69
C SER A 35 -2.74 8.53 -2.47
N ALA A 36 -3.04 9.49 -3.36
CA ALA A 36 -4.28 10.27 -3.30
C ALA A 36 -5.52 9.37 -3.49
N THR A 37 -5.48 8.48 -4.47
CA THR A 37 -6.55 7.51 -4.73
C THR A 37 -6.71 6.53 -3.56
N GLY A 38 -5.61 6.00 -3.03
CA GLY A 38 -5.61 5.11 -1.87
C GLY A 38 -6.18 5.80 -0.63
N LEU A 39 -5.84 7.07 -0.40
CA LEU A 39 -6.39 7.86 0.69
C LEU A 39 -7.91 8.07 0.51
N ALA A 40 -8.34 8.44 -0.70
CA ALA A 40 -9.76 8.63 -1.01
C ALA A 40 -10.57 7.35 -0.76
N PHE A 41 -10.09 6.18 -1.23
CA PHE A 41 -10.75 4.90 -0.98
C PHE A 41 -10.71 4.48 0.49
N THR A 42 -9.64 4.79 1.23
CA THR A 42 -9.58 4.56 2.68
C THR A 42 -10.63 5.38 3.41
N LEU A 43 -10.76 6.68 3.08
CA LEU A 43 -11.78 7.55 3.67
C LEU A 43 -13.19 7.12 3.30
N LEU A 44 -13.40 6.72 2.04
CA LEU A 44 -14.69 6.19 1.58
C LEU A 44 -15.04 4.89 2.33
N MET A 45 -14.09 3.99 2.52
CA MET A 45 -14.28 2.76 3.28
C MET A 45 -14.62 3.05 4.74
N LEU A 46 -13.94 4.02 5.38
CA LEU A 46 -14.23 4.44 6.74
C LEU A 46 -15.66 5.02 6.86
N ALA A 47 -16.07 5.86 5.90
CA ALA A 47 -17.42 6.45 5.88
C ALA A 47 -18.51 5.40 5.61
N ALA A 48 -18.23 4.44 4.72
CA ALA A 48 -19.18 3.40 4.32
C ALA A 48 -19.26 2.23 5.33
N ALA A 49 -18.29 2.08 6.24
CA ALA A 49 -18.21 0.93 7.15
C ALA A 49 -19.46 0.76 8.01
N TYR A 50 -19.93 1.85 8.63
CA TYR A 50 -21.10 1.81 9.50
C TYR A 50 -22.42 1.54 8.73
N PRO A 51 -22.78 2.30 7.68
CA PRO A 51 -24.01 2.04 6.93
C PRO A 51 -24.02 0.66 6.26
N PHE A 52 -22.89 0.19 5.77
CA PHE A 52 -22.76 -1.15 5.19
C PHE A 52 -23.06 -2.25 6.22
N CYS A 53 -22.47 -2.16 7.41
CA CYS A 53 -22.69 -3.15 8.48
C CYS A 53 -24.12 -3.13 9.02
N THR A 54 -24.79 -1.97 9.05
CA THR A 54 -26.21 -1.90 9.46
C THR A 54 -27.14 -2.55 8.43
N LEU A 55 -26.86 -2.36 7.14
CA LEU A 55 -27.62 -2.97 6.05
C LEU A 55 -27.48 -4.50 6.00
N THR A 56 -26.30 -5.02 6.32
CA THR A 56 -26.02 -6.46 6.32
C THR A 56 -26.34 -7.15 7.66
N GLY A 57 -26.82 -6.40 8.66
CA GLY A 57 -27.11 -6.94 9.99
C GLY A 57 -25.89 -7.34 10.81
N GLY A 58 -24.68 -6.99 10.33
CA GLY A 58 -23.40 -7.37 10.91
C GLY A 58 -22.71 -6.26 11.70
N VAL A 59 -23.41 -5.50 12.53
CA VAL A 59 -22.86 -4.36 13.30
C VAL A 59 -21.62 -4.74 14.12
N LYS A 60 -21.54 -5.99 14.58
CA LYS A 60 -20.36 -6.54 15.31
C LYS A 60 -19.08 -6.62 14.47
N THR A 61 -19.18 -6.48 13.15
CA THR A 61 -18.03 -6.55 12.22
C THR A 61 -17.42 -5.16 11.94
N VAL A 62 -18.08 -4.08 12.38
CA VAL A 62 -17.59 -2.69 12.20
C VAL A 62 -16.15 -2.51 12.64
N PRO A 63 -15.70 -3.01 13.83
CA PRO A 63 -14.32 -2.86 14.27
C PRO A 63 -13.30 -3.47 13.30
N SER A 64 -13.61 -4.63 12.75
CA SER A 64 -12.74 -5.32 11.78
C SER A 64 -12.65 -4.55 10.46
N LEU A 65 -13.78 -3.98 9.99
CA LEU A 65 -13.80 -3.14 8.78
C LEU A 65 -12.95 -1.86 8.94
N LEU A 66 -13.08 -1.20 10.10
CA LEU A 66 -12.27 -0.02 10.41
C LEU A 66 -10.78 -0.36 10.55
N ALA A 67 -10.48 -1.54 11.10
CA ALA A 67 -9.11 -2.00 11.27
C ALA A 67 -8.41 -2.27 9.92
N ILE A 68 -9.13 -2.73 8.89
CA ILE A 68 -8.55 -3.02 7.57
C ILE A 68 -8.46 -1.79 6.66
N ALA A 69 -9.28 -0.76 6.88
CA ALA A 69 -9.36 0.40 5.99
C ALA A 69 -7.99 1.06 5.70
N PRO A 70 -7.08 1.31 6.66
CA PRO A 70 -5.79 1.91 6.37
C PRO A 70 -4.87 1.03 5.50
N SER A 71 -5.10 -0.30 5.46
CA SER A 71 -4.32 -1.20 4.62
C SER A 71 -4.48 -0.92 3.12
N ILE A 72 -5.61 -0.34 2.72
CA ILE A 72 -5.89 0.07 1.33
C ILE A 72 -4.87 1.13 0.89
N PHE A 73 -4.66 2.15 1.73
CA PHE A 73 -3.67 3.20 1.46
C PHE A 73 -2.25 2.62 1.33
N PHE A 74 -1.81 1.84 2.32
CA PHE A 74 -0.49 1.22 2.29
C PHE A 74 -0.34 0.26 1.10
N GLY A 75 -1.39 -0.49 0.75
CA GLY A 75 -1.41 -1.37 -0.41
C GLY A 75 -1.22 -0.63 -1.72
N CYS A 76 -1.87 0.53 -1.90
CA CYS A 76 -1.69 1.38 -3.08
C CYS A 76 -0.25 1.87 -3.21
N VAL A 77 0.34 2.37 -2.12
CA VAL A 77 1.75 2.83 -2.11
C VAL A 77 2.71 1.68 -2.40
N THR A 78 2.53 0.53 -1.73
CA THR A 78 3.34 -0.67 -1.96
C THR A 78 3.29 -1.14 -3.41
N SER A 79 2.11 -1.09 -4.03
CA SER A 79 1.91 -1.50 -5.43
C SER A 79 2.73 -0.67 -6.41
N VAL A 80 2.86 0.65 -6.17
CA VAL A 80 3.69 1.53 -7.01
C VAL A 80 5.17 1.16 -6.89
N TYR A 81 5.67 0.98 -5.66
CA TYR A 81 7.06 0.60 -5.45
C TYR A 81 7.39 -0.75 -6.07
N ARG A 82 6.51 -1.75 -5.90
CA ARG A 82 6.70 -3.08 -6.50
C ARG A 82 6.71 -2.98 -8.02
N GLY A 83 5.73 -2.31 -8.65
CA GLY A 83 5.70 -2.10 -10.08
C GLY A 83 6.93 -1.36 -10.61
N TYR A 84 7.42 -0.38 -9.86
CA TYR A 84 8.65 0.34 -10.21
C TYR A 84 9.89 -0.58 -10.22
N TYR A 85 10.12 -1.36 -9.16
CA TYR A 85 11.24 -2.29 -9.09
C TYR A 85 11.14 -3.43 -10.12
N GLU A 86 9.94 -3.93 -10.38
CA GLU A 86 9.67 -4.92 -11.44
C GLU A 86 10.00 -4.35 -12.82
N GLY A 87 9.63 -3.09 -13.09
CA GLY A 87 9.95 -2.39 -14.33
C GLY A 87 11.45 -2.18 -14.53
N LEU A 88 12.22 -2.02 -13.46
CA LEU A 88 13.68 -1.97 -13.48
C LEU A 88 14.36 -3.35 -13.57
N ARG A 89 13.58 -4.42 -13.71
CA ARG A 89 14.04 -5.83 -13.68
C ARG A 89 14.78 -6.23 -12.39
N ASN A 90 14.55 -5.50 -11.31
CA ASN A 90 15.10 -5.81 -9.99
C ASN A 90 14.00 -6.35 -9.08
N MET A 91 13.80 -7.66 -9.08
CA MET A 91 12.74 -8.33 -8.32
C MET A 91 13.11 -8.59 -6.85
N ILE A 92 14.37 -8.41 -6.46
CA ILE A 92 14.84 -8.71 -5.10
C ILE A 92 14.11 -7.88 -4.04
N PRO A 93 13.97 -6.53 -4.17
CA PRO A 93 13.24 -5.74 -3.18
C PRO A 93 11.77 -6.11 -3.06
N THR A 94 11.14 -6.45 -4.19
CA THR A 94 9.74 -6.89 -4.23
C THR A 94 9.56 -8.20 -3.46
N ALA A 95 10.40 -9.21 -3.73
CA ALA A 95 10.35 -10.51 -3.05
C ALA A 95 10.61 -10.38 -1.55
N LEU A 96 11.65 -9.63 -1.15
CA LEU A 96 11.96 -9.40 0.26
C LEU A 96 10.82 -8.67 0.99
N SER A 97 10.19 -7.68 0.35
CA SER A 97 9.04 -6.98 0.93
C SER A 97 7.84 -7.89 1.16
N GLN A 98 7.60 -8.85 0.25
CA GLN A 98 6.51 -9.84 0.39
C GLN A 98 6.77 -10.83 1.52
N ILE A 99 8.00 -11.31 1.65
CA ILE A 99 8.40 -12.18 2.76
C ILE A 99 8.28 -11.45 4.09
N ALA A 100 8.80 -10.23 4.18
CA ALA A 100 8.70 -9.41 5.38
C ALA A 100 7.25 -9.11 5.77
N GLU A 101 6.40 -8.78 4.78
CA GLU A 101 4.96 -8.57 5.00
C GLU A 101 4.26 -9.84 5.48
N GLY A 102 4.58 -11.00 4.89
CA GLY A 102 4.02 -12.29 5.29
C GLY A 102 4.39 -12.66 6.73
N LEU A 103 5.66 -12.53 7.10
CA LEU A 103 6.14 -12.78 8.46
C LEU A 103 5.54 -11.79 9.46
N ALA A 104 5.49 -10.50 9.12
CA ALA A 104 4.88 -9.49 9.96
C ALA A 104 3.37 -9.75 10.16
N LYS A 105 2.67 -10.23 9.13
CA LYS A 105 1.24 -10.58 9.20
C LYS A 105 0.99 -11.71 10.19
N LEU A 106 1.78 -12.77 10.13
CA LEU A 106 1.68 -13.87 11.07
C LEU A 106 2.04 -13.44 12.48
N ALA A 107 3.17 -12.77 12.65
CA ALA A 107 3.64 -12.34 13.97
C ALA A 107 2.68 -11.33 14.63
N ALA A 108 2.33 -10.26 13.92
CA ALA A 108 1.46 -9.22 14.45
C ALA A 108 0.03 -9.72 14.66
N GLY A 109 -0.53 -10.48 13.70
CA GLY A 109 -1.87 -11.02 13.79
C GLY A 109 -2.03 -11.97 14.97
N LEU A 110 -1.11 -12.92 15.13
CA LEU A 110 -1.13 -13.86 16.26
C LEU A 110 -0.85 -13.15 17.59
N ALA A 111 0.13 -12.25 17.64
CA ALA A 111 0.47 -11.54 18.86
C ALA A 111 -0.71 -10.68 19.37
N LEU A 112 -1.35 -9.92 18.47
CA LEU A 112 -2.50 -9.09 18.81
C LEU A 112 -3.71 -9.93 19.22
N CYS A 113 -4.00 -11.01 18.50
CA CYS A 113 -5.09 -11.92 18.84
C CYS A 113 -4.87 -12.56 20.23
N LEU A 114 -3.68 -13.10 20.50
CA LEU A 114 -3.35 -13.70 21.78
C LEU A 114 -3.36 -12.66 22.90
N TRP A 115 -2.94 -11.42 22.64
CA TRP A 115 -2.99 -10.36 23.64
C TRP A 115 -4.43 -10.02 24.04
N VAL A 116 -5.35 -9.93 23.08
CA VAL A 116 -6.79 -9.72 23.34
C VAL A 116 -7.38 -10.86 24.15
N LEU A 117 -7.05 -12.10 23.81
CA LEU A 117 -7.56 -13.28 24.53
C LEU A 117 -7.04 -13.37 25.97
N LYS A 118 -5.80 -12.91 26.21
CA LYS A 118 -5.21 -12.86 27.56
C LYS A 118 -5.70 -11.70 28.41
N ASN A 119 -6.12 -10.59 27.80
CA ASN A 119 -6.55 -9.37 28.49
C ASN A 119 -7.91 -8.87 27.95
N PRO A 120 -9.00 -9.64 28.13
CA PRO A 120 -10.29 -9.30 27.53
C PRO A 120 -10.86 -7.97 28.04
N GLU A 121 -10.65 -7.64 29.34
CA GLU A 121 -11.15 -6.39 29.93
C GLU A 121 -10.51 -5.16 29.30
N LYS A 122 -9.17 -5.14 29.17
CA LYS A 122 -8.44 -4.03 28.55
C LYS A 122 -8.74 -3.88 27.06
N ALA A 123 -8.98 -5.00 26.36
CA ALA A 123 -9.35 -4.99 24.96
C ALA A 123 -10.76 -4.38 24.76
N LEU A 124 -11.71 -4.71 25.63
CA LEU A 124 -13.05 -4.13 25.61
C LEU A 124 -13.04 -2.64 25.99
N GLU A 125 -12.26 -2.24 26.99
CA GLU A 125 -12.06 -0.83 27.34
C GLU A 125 -11.49 -0.03 26.16
N LEU A 126 -10.49 -0.57 25.46
CA LEU A 126 -9.90 0.07 24.30
C LEU A 126 -10.90 0.21 23.14
N CYS A 127 -11.71 -0.82 22.90
CA CYS A 127 -12.78 -0.76 21.91
C CYS A 127 -13.86 0.26 22.31
N ALA A 128 -14.22 0.34 23.56
CA ALA A 128 -15.17 1.32 24.08
C ALA A 128 -14.62 2.76 23.98
N ALA A 129 -13.35 2.97 24.30
CA ALA A 129 -12.67 4.27 24.15
C ALA A 129 -12.64 4.75 22.70
N LEU A 130 -12.51 3.82 21.76
CA LEU A 130 -12.57 4.10 20.32
C LEU A 130 -14.01 4.17 19.76
N LYS A 131 -15.03 4.13 20.62
CA LYS A 131 -16.46 4.07 20.24
C LYS A 131 -16.79 2.95 19.23
N LEU A 132 -16.04 1.86 19.28
CA LEU A 132 -16.27 0.68 18.46
C LEU A 132 -17.28 -0.22 19.19
N SER A 133 -18.40 -0.52 18.53
CA SER A 133 -19.47 -1.39 19.06
C SER A 133 -18.99 -2.84 19.10
N SER A 134 -18.15 -3.19 20.06
CA SER A 134 -17.71 -4.58 20.28
C SER A 134 -18.29 -5.10 21.59
N ASP A 135 -19.49 -5.70 21.50
CA ASP A 135 -20.17 -6.31 22.66
C ASP A 135 -19.61 -7.68 23.01
N SER A 136 -18.62 -8.19 22.29
CA SER A 136 -18.04 -9.52 22.52
C SER A 136 -16.53 -9.53 22.32
N VAL A 137 -15.84 -10.29 23.17
CA VAL A 137 -14.38 -10.54 23.08
C VAL A 137 -13.99 -11.11 21.72
N LEU A 138 -14.86 -11.88 21.09
CA LEU A 138 -14.63 -12.47 19.77
C LEU A 138 -14.55 -11.41 18.67
N SER A 139 -15.40 -10.37 18.73
CA SER A 139 -15.36 -9.26 17.78
C SER A 139 -14.09 -8.40 17.96
N ALA A 140 -13.66 -8.20 19.21
CA ALA A 140 -12.41 -7.52 19.50
C ALA A 140 -11.18 -8.35 19.04
N ALA A 141 -11.19 -9.67 19.21
CA ALA A 141 -10.13 -10.55 18.76
C ALA A 141 -10.03 -10.59 17.22
N SER A 142 -11.18 -10.61 16.53
CA SER A 142 -11.20 -10.55 15.05
C SER A 142 -10.67 -9.22 14.53
N ALA A 143 -11.04 -8.10 15.15
CA ALA A 143 -10.51 -6.78 14.80
C ALA A 143 -8.99 -6.69 15.04
N ALA A 144 -8.50 -7.26 16.14
CA ALA A 144 -7.07 -7.31 16.45
C ALA A 144 -6.28 -8.14 15.43
N ALA A 145 -6.81 -9.31 15.03
CA ALA A 145 -6.21 -10.13 13.98
C ALA A 145 -6.14 -9.38 12.64
N VAL A 146 -7.19 -8.65 12.29
CA VAL A 146 -7.25 -7.82 11.07
C VAL A 146 -6.32 -6.61 11.15
N LEU A 147 -6.15 -5.99 12.32
CA LEU A 147 -5.12 -4.96 12.53
C LEU A 147 -3.72 -5.48 12.22
N GLY A 148 -3.44 -6.76 12.46
CA GLY A 148 -2.19 -7.39 12.05
C GLY A 148 -1.92 -7.29 10.54
N ILE A 149 -2.96 -7.31 9.71
CA ILE A 149 -2.84 -7.11 8.26
C ILE A 149 -2.42 -5.66 7.96
N THR A 150 -3.03 -4.69 8.60
CA THR A 150 -2.70 -3.27 8.43
C THR A 150 -1.27 -2.97 8.87
N VAL A 151 -0.85 -3.51 10.01
CA VAL A 151 0.52 -3.37 10.51
C VAL A 151 1.52 -4.01 9.56
N SER A 152 1.22 -5.20 9.02
CA SER A 152 2.10 -5.90 8.09
C SER A 152 2.25 -5.18 6.74
N THR A 153 1.15 -4.63 6.20
CA THR A 153 1.21 -3.84 4.96
C THR A 153 1.96 -2.53 5.17
N ALA A 154 1.80 -1.89 6.33
CA ALA A 154 2.59 -0.71 6.71
C ALA A 154 4.08 -1.05 6.83
N ALA A 155 4.43 -2.18 7.45
CA ALA A 155 5.82 -2.65 7.56
C ALA A 155 6.43 -2.94 6.19
N GLY A 156 5.70 -3.61 5.29
CA GLY A 156 6.12 -3.86 3.91
C GLY A 156 6.35 -2.57 3.12
N THR A 157 5.43 -1.61 3.26
CA THR A 157 5.56 -0.27 2.64
C THR A 157 6.78 0.46 3.19
N MET A 158 6.95 0.46 4.51
CA MET A 158 8.09 1.12 5.17
C MET A 158 9.43 0.51 4.74
N PHE A 159 9.49 -0.81 4.61
CA PHE A 159 10.66 -1.52 4.09
C PHE A 159 11.03 -1.03 2.67
N LEU A 160 10.06 -0.93 1.76
CA LEU A 160 10.29 -0.46 0.39
C LEU A 160 10.72 1.00 0.34
N VAL A 161 10.08 1.87 1.14
CA VAL A 161 10.44 3.30 1.25
C VAL A 161 11.84 3.48 1.82
N LEU A 162 12.20 2.74 2.87
CA LEU A 162 13.55 2.77 3.46
C LEU A 162 14.59 2.28 2.47
N ARG A 163 14.32 1.19 1.78
CA ARG A 163 15.19 0.66 0.73
C ARG A 163 15.44 1.67 -0.37
N ASP A 164 14.39 2.35 -0.80
CA ASP A 164 14.46 3.39 -1.82
C ASP A 164 15.33 4.59 -1.40
N LYS A 165 15.21 5.00 -0.13
CA LYS A 165 15.99 6.11 0.42
C LYS A 165 17.43 5.75 0.73
N LEU A 166 17.70 4.53 1.23
CA LEU A 166 19.01 4.10 1.70
C LEU A 166 19.85 3.44 0.60
N GLY A 167 19.21 2.66 -0.28
CA GLY A 167 19.91 1.86 -1.31
C GLY A 167 19.93 2.50 -2.70
N GLY A 168 19.21 3.60 -2.90
CA GLY A 168 19.02 4.21 -4.23
C GLY A 168 18.27 3.29 -5.19
N ASP A 169 17.83 3.84 -6.30
CA ASP A 169 17.08 3.14 -7.36
C ASP A 169 17.97 2.24 -8.23
N GLY A 170 19.28 2.13 -7.93
CA GLY A 170 20.26 1.50 -8.82
C GLY A 170 20.56 2.34 -10.07
N ILE A 171 19.96 3.51 -10.19
CA ILE A 171 20.20 4.47 -11.27
C ILE A 171 21.24 5.47 -10.78
N THR A 172 22.42 5.47 -11.41
CA THR A 172 23.50 6.41 -11.04
C THR A 172 23.13 7.85 -11.47
N GLN A 173 23.50 8.82 -10.66
CA GLN A 173 23.29 10.24 -10.96
C GLN A 173 23.87 10.66 -12.33
N GLU A 174 24.96 10.03 -12.76
CA GLU A 174 25.56 10.24 -14.08
C GLU A 174 24.65 9.80 -15.22
N GLN A 175 23.89 8.71 -15.04
CA GLN A 175 22.90 8.24 -16.02
C GLN A 175 21.71 9.20 -16.16
N ILE A 176 21.35 9.92 -15.09
CA ILE A 176 20.30 10.93 -15.12
C ILE A 176 20.79 12.19 -15.83
N SER A 177 22.04 12.61 -15.59
CA SER A 177 22.58 13.85 -16.18
C SER A 177 22.90 13.69 -17.68
N SER A 178 23.37 12.52 -18.10
CA SER A 178 23.66 12.24 -19.52
C SER A 178 22.38 12.19 -20.39
N THR A 179 21.23 11.92 -19.80
CA THR A 179 19.94 11.81 -20.52
C THR A 179 19.13 13.11 -20.51
N SER A 180 19.56 14.12 -19.72
CA SER A 180 18.83 15.39 -19.60
C SER A 180 18.77 16.21 -20.91
N GLY A 181 19.52 15.82 -21.94
CA GLY A 181 19.58 16.49 -23.26
C GLY A 181 18.64 15.93 -24.32
N ALA A 182 18.04 14.76 -24.13
CA ALA A 182 17.13 14.14 -25.12
C ALA A 182 15.68 14.40 -24.75
N GLY A 183 15.14 15.46 -25.29
CA GLY A 183 13.73 15.90 -25.35
C GLY A 183 12.67 15.08 -24.59
N CYS A 184 12.40 15.45 -23.35
CA CYS A 184 11.34 14.88 -22.57
C CYS A 184 10.41 15.97 -22.05
N THR A 185 9.29 16.14 -22.75
CA THR A 185 8.22 17.08 -22.41
C THR A 185 6.90 16.37 -22.10
N ASP A 186 6.94 15.15 -21.55
CA ASP A 186 5.70 14.57 -21.07
C ASP A 186 5.36 15.16 -19.70
N GLY A 187 4.40 16.05 -19.68
CA GLY A 187 3.85 16.62 -18.44
C GLY A 187 3.25 15.51 -17.57
N GLY A 188 3.28 15.69 -16.23
CA GLY A 188 2.75 14.69 -15.31
C GLY A 188 1.33 14.20 -15.63
N GLY A 189 0.50 15.02 -16.28
CA GLY A 189 -0.84 14.66 -16.75
C GLY A 189 -0.85 13.63 -17.89
N SER A 190 0.12 13.69 -18.83
CA SER A 190 0.23 12.71 -19.90
C SER A 190 0.69 11.35 -19.39
N ILE A 191 1.55 11.34 -18.36
CA ILE A 191 2.00 10.12 -17.68
C ILE A 191 0.84 9.45 -16.96
N ILE A 192 0.00 10.21 -16.26
CA ILE A 192 -1.20 9.69 -15.56
C ILE A 192 -2.20 9.14 -16.57
N ALA A 193 -2.44 9.84 -17.69
CA ALA A 193 -3.30 9.35 -18.76
C ALA A 193 -2.77 8.06 -19.41
N ALA A 194 -1.46 7.95 -19.60
CA ALA A 194 -0.81 6.74 -20.09
C ALA A 194 -0.93 5.58 -19.09
N LEU A 195 -0.76 5.85 -17.77
CA LEU A 195 -0.95 4.87 -16.71
C LEU A 195 -2.39 4.34 -16.69
N LEU A 196 -3.38 5.23 -16.78
CA LEU A 196 -4.81 4.84 -16.80
C LEU A 196 -5.15 4.04 -18.06
N LYS A 197 -4.65 4.46 -19.23
CA LYS A 197 -4.86 3.75 -20.50
C LYS A 197 -4.22 2.37 -20.50
N THR A 198 -3.09 2.20 -19.80
CA THR A 198 -2.38 0.91 -19.71
C THR A 198 -2.96 0.01 -18.62
N ALA A 199 -3.62 0.59 -17.59
CA ALA A 199 -4.25 -0.14 -16.50
C ALA A 199 -5.65 -0.67 -16.84
N LEU A 200 -6.34 -0.02 -17.79
CA LEU A 200 -7.63 -0.48 -18.32
C LEU A 200 -7.36 -1.39 -19.52
N PRO A 201 -7.90 -2.64 -19.51
CA PRO A 201 -7.77 -3.55 -20.64
C PRO A 201 -8.54 -3.06 -21.88
#